data_7e84c2b581dc4906f182b25c735a122b
#
_entry.id   7e84c2b581dc4906f182b25c735a122b
#
_cell.length_a   1.000
_cell.length_b   1.000
_cell.length_c   1.000
_cell.angle_alpha   90.00
_cell.angle_beta   90.00
_cell.angle_gamma   90.00
#
_symmetry.space_group_name_H-M   'P 1'
#
loop_
_entity.id
_entity.type
_entity.pdbx_description
1 polymer ?
#
loop_
_entity_poly.entity_id
_entity_poly.type
_entity_poly.pdbx_seq_one_letter_code
_entity_poly.pdbx_strand_id
1 'polypeptide(L)'
;MVHLTKIYTKTGDDGTTGLADGSRTAKFDPRITAIGSVDEANSAIGMIQRDGNQEIFYRVQNDLFDLGAQLAGSKTVSITQKHINDLELYIDGTNALIEPTNSFVLPTGPIHNARAIVRRAERDVWYWFATDAESHATEDLSEYKLILVYLNRLSDLLFVMARYYNK
;
A
#
# COMPACT_ATOMS: atom_id res chain seq x y z
N MET A 1 22.44 0.39 -3.31
CA MET A 1 22.35 1.88 -3.19
C MET A 1 22.02 2.40 -4.57
N VAL A 2 20.88 3.07 -4.72
CA VAL A 2 20.47 3.65 -6.02
C VAL A 2 21.20 4.97 -6.19
N HIS A 3 22.03 5.10 -7.23
CA HIS A 3 22.68 6.36 -7.59
C HIS A 3 21.84 7.06 -8.68
N LEU A 4 21.02 8.04 -8.27
CA LEU A 4 20.25 8.87 -9.18
C LEU A 4 21.10 10.06 -9.65
N THR A 5 21.97 9.83 -10.61
CA THR A 5 22.79 10.90 -11.21
C THR A 5 22.01 11.70 -12.28
N LYS A 6 20.93 11.13 -12.81
CA LYS A 6 20.05 11.75 -13.79
C LYS A 6 18.60 11.28 -13.54
N ILE A 7 17.69 12.23 -13.38
CA ILE A 7 16.30 11.92 -13.00
C ILE A 7 15.49 11.38 -14.18
N TYR A 8 15.66 11.93 -15.38
CA TYR A 8 14.95 11.45 -16.55
C TYR A 8 15.89 10.65 -17.48
N THR A 9 15.42 9.50 -17.94
CA THR A 9 16.16 8.61 -18.84
C THR A 9 15.57 8.56 -20.25
N LYS A 10 14.34 9.05 -20.43
CA LYS A 10 13.55 9.03 -21.66
C LYS A 10 13.19 7.63 -22.18
N THR A 11 13.55 6.57 -21.46
CA THR A 11 13.30 5.19 -21.87
C THR A 11 11.83 4.79 -21.83
N GLY A 12 10.97 5.60 -21.21
CA GLY A 12 9.54 5.36 -21.11
C GLY A 12 8.67 6.30 -21.96
N ASP A 13 9.28 7.09 -22.87
CA ASP A 13 8.54 8.05 -23.70
C ASP A 13 7.70 7.35 -24.78
N ASP A 14 7.97 6.08 -25.06
CA ASP A 14 7.22 5.20 -25.95
C ASP A 14 5.96 4.56 -25.31
N GLY A 15 5.62 4.91 -24.07
CA GLY A 15 4.47 4.36 -23.34
C GLY A 15 4.75 3.04 -22.61
N THR A 16 6.03 2.63 -22.53
CA THR A 16 6.44 1.46 -21.76
C THR A 16 7.15 1.85 -20.46
N THR A 17 7.28 0.91 -19.52
CA THR A 17 8.03 1.08 -18.26
C THR A 17 8.77 -0.20 -17.90
N GLY A 18 9.86 -0.07 -17.15
CA GLY A 18 10.62 -1.21 -16.62
C GLY A 18 10.05 -1.72 -15.31
N LEU A 19 10.14 -3.02 -15.07
CA LEU A 19 9.86 -3.69 -13.81
C LEU A 19 11.16 -4.03 -13.07
N ALA A 20 11.06 -4.41 -11.80
CA ALA A 20 12.23 -4.70 -10.96
C ALA A 20 12.97 -6.00 -11.37
N ASP A 21 12.30 -6.90 -12.08
CA ASP A 21 12.86 -8.11 -12.65
C ASP A 21 13.64 -7.86 -13.98
N GLY A 22 13.67 -6.61 -14.46
CA GLY A 22 14.32 -6.20 -15.71
C GLY A 22 13.43 -6.30 -16.94
N SER A 23 12.23 -6.82 -16.84
CA SER A 23 11.25 -6.85 -17.94
C SER A 23 10.64 -5.46 -18.19
N ARG A 24 9.93 -5.31 -19.30
CA ARG A 24 9.20 -4.07 -19.63
C ARG A 24 7.74 -4.40 -19.96
N THR A 25 6.86 -3.50 -19.55
CA THR A 25 5.43 -3.61 -19.84
C THR A 25 4.84 -2.24 -20.25
N ALA A 26 3.61 -2.23 -20.72
CA ALA A 26 2.90 -1.00 -21.05
C ALA A 26 2.54 -0.20 -19.77
N LYS A 27 2.60 1.12 -19.83
CA LYS A 27 2.24 1.98 -18.70
C LYS A 27 0.76 1.87 -18.29
N PHE A 28 -0.09 1.36 -19.17
CA PHE A 28 -1.51 1.10 -18.89
C PHE A 28 -1.82 -0.33 -18.44
N ASP A 29 -0.78 -1.14 -18.20
CA ASP A 29 -0.91 -2.49 -17.62
C ASP A 29 -1.56 -2.42 -16.23
N PRO A 30 -2.49 -3.33 -15.87
CA PRO A 30 -3.09 -3.38 -14.54
C PRO A 30 -2.09 -3.44 -13.41
N ARG A 31 -0.94 -4.11 -13.60
CA ARG A 31 0.16 -4.16 -12.63
C ARG A 31 0.74 -2.78 -12.35
N ILE A 32 0.96 -1.99 -13.41
CA ILE A 32 1.47 -0.62 -13.28
C ILE A 32 0.44 0.29 -12.59
N THR A 33 -0.85 0.09 -12.89
CA THR A 33 -1.93 0.79 -12.19
C THR A 33 -1.91 0.47 -10.69
N ALA A 34 -1.79 -0.81 -10.32
CA ALA A 34 -1.71 -1.24 -8.92
C ALA A 34 -0.49 -0.63 -8.19
N ILE A 35 0.69 -0.65 -8.82
CA ILE A 35 1.91 -0.02 -8.29
C ILE A 35 1.69 1.48 -8.07
N GLY A 36 1.10 2.17 -9.06
CA GLY A 36 0.81 3.60 -8.96
C GLY A 36 -0.17 3.96 -7.85
N SER A 37 -1.21 3.14 -7.65
CA SER A 37 -2.18 3.34 -6.56
C SER A 37 -1.55 3.12 -5.18
N VAL A 38 -0.60 2.19 -5.05
CA VAL A 38 0.17 1.99 -3.81
C VAL A 38 1.09 3.18 -3.54
N ASP A 39 1.75 3.72 -4.55
CA ASP A 39 2.58 4.93 -4.43
C ASP A 39 1.75 6.16 -4.03
N GLU A 40 0.55 6.30 -4.59
CA GLU A 40 -0.41 7.34 -4.18
C GLU A 40 -0.84 7.17 -2.71
N ALA A 41 -1.11 5.93 -2.27
CA ALA A 41 -1.43 5.64 -0.87
C ALA A 41 -0.28 5.99 0.06
N ASN A 42 0.96 5.67 -0.32
CA ASN A 42 2.17 6.03 0.41
C ASN A 42 2.31 7.56 0.56
N SER A 43 2.13 8.29 -0.54
CA SER A 43 2.17 9.76 -0.55
C SER A 43 1.08 10.38 0.32
N ALA A 44 -0.14 9.84 0.29
CA ALA A 44 -1.25 10.29 1.12
C ALA A 44 -0.98 10.07 2.63
N ILE A 45 -0.33 8.95 3.00
CA ILE A 45 0.11 8.71 4.37
C ILE A 45 1.20 9.70 4.78
N GLY A 46 2.13 10.03 3.89
CA GLY A 46 3.15 11.06 4.13
C GLY A 46 2.58 12.45 4.39
N MET A 47 1.39 12.76 3.88
CA MET A 47 0.68 14.02 4.16
C MET A 47 0.03 14.08 5.55
N ILE A 48 -0.04 12.97 6.25
CA ILE A 48 -0.60 12.95 7.60
C ILE A 48 0.41 13.60 8.56
N GLN A 49 0.28 14.91 8.79
CA GLN A 49 1.08 15.64 9.78
C GLN A 49 0.58 15.33 11.19
N ARG A 50 1.50 15.06 12.11
CA ARG A 50 1.11 14.71 13.48
C ARG A 50 2.10 15.08 14.54
N ASP A 51 1.53 15.48 15.68
CA ASP A 51 2.24 15.56 16.95
C ASP A 51 2.24 14.18 17.61
N GLY A 52 3.40 13.55 17.73
CA GLY A 52 3.65 12.48 18.69
C GLY A 52 3.56 11.02 18.20
N ASN A 53 3.04 10.67 17.03
CA ASN A 53 2.96 9.26 16.59
C ASN A 53 3.42 9.03 15.14
N GLN A 54 4.55 9.65 14.81
CA GLN A 54 5.12 9.58 13.45
C GLN A 54 5.69 8.18 13.12
N GLU A 55 6.08 7.39 14.12
CA GLU A 55 6.79 6.13 13.93
C GLU A 55 5.96 5.10 13.14
N ILE A 56 4.68 4.90 13.50
CA ILE A 56 3.82 3.94 12.79
C ILE A 56 3.63 4.32 11.31
N PHE A 57 3.46 5.61 11.01
CA PHE A 57 3.25 6.02 9.61
C PHE A 57 4.54 5.97 8.80
N TYR A 58 5.66 6.27 9.43
CA TYR A 58 6.97 6.09 8.81
C TYR A 58 7.24 4.62 8.48
N ARG A 59 6.90 3.73 9.39
CA ARG A 59 6.97 2.28 9.18
C ARG A 59 6.06 1.84 8.04
N VAL A 60 4.79 2.25 8.05
CA VAL A 60 3.83 1.93 6.99
C VAL A 60 4.31 2.44 5.63
N GLN A 61 4.92 3.62 5.55
CA GLN A 61 5.48 4.13 4.29
C GLN A 61 6.63 3.25 3.77
N ASN A 62 7.50 2.72 4.64
CA ASN A 62 8.53 1.76 4.24
C ASN A 62 7.91 0.44 3.79
N ASP A 63 6.92 -0.09 4.51
CA ASP A 63 6.20 -1.31 4.13
C ASP A 63 5.54 -1.14 2.75
N LEU A 64 4.97 0.04 2.44
CA LEU A 64 4.38 0.32 1.13
C LEU A 64 5.42 0.45 0.02
N PHE A 65 6.65 0.91 0.30
CA PHE A 65 7.76 0.84 -0.67
C PHE A 65 8.14 -0.61 -0.96
N ASP A 66 8.27 -1.45 0.06
CA ASP A 66 8.59 -2.87 -0.10
C ASP A 66 7.47 -3.60 -0.86
N LEU A 67 6.21 -3.28 -0.55
CA LEU A 67 5.04 -3.79 -1.26
C LEU A 67 5.06 -3.39 -2.75
N GLY A 68 5.31 -2.12 -3.05
CA GLY A 68 5.44 -1.63 -4.42
C GLY A 68 6.58 -2.32 -5.18
N ALA A 69 7.72 -2.53 -4.53
CA ALA A 69 8.84 -3.26 -5.11
C ALA A 69 8.48 -4.75 -5.37
N GLN A 70 7.77 -5.41 -4.45
CA GLN A 70 7.27 -6.77 -4.64
C GLN A 70 6.29 -6.85 -5.81
N LEU A 71 5.34 -5.91 -5.91
CA LEU A 71 4.44 -5.80 -7.08
C LEU A 71 5.22 -5.58 -8.37
N ALA A 72 6.35 -4.87 -8.33
CA ALA A 72 7.22 -4.68 -9.50
C ALA A 72 8.10 -5.91 -9.83
N GLY A 73 7.98 -7.02 -9.09
CA GLY A 73 8.74 -8.25 -9.34
C GLY A 73 10.07 -8.35 -8.59
N SER A 74 10.33 -7.48 -7.60
CA SER A 74 11.50 -7.61 -6.73
C SER A 74 11.43 -8.93 -5.94
N LYS A 75 12.55 -9.63 -5.84
CA LYS A 75 12.71 -10.83 -5.01
C LYS A 75 13.48 -10.58 -3.71
N THR A 76 13.85 -9.32 -3.44
CA THR A 76 14.69 -8.96 -2.28
C THR A 76 13.89 -8.49 -1.08
N VAL A 77 12.63 -8.10 -1.29
CA VAL A 77 11.71 -7.61 -0.25
C VAL A 77 10.34 -8.23 -0.46
N SER A 78 9.60 -8.45 0.63
CA SER A 78 8.22 -8.94 0.58
C SER A 78 7.44 -8.58 1.83
N ILE A 79 6.14 -8.41 1.66
CA ILE A 79 5.19 -8.35 2.78
C ILE A 79 5.04 -9.75 3.37
N THR A 80 5.19 -9.84 4.68
CA THR A 80 5.13 -11.08 5.44
C THR A 80 4.00 -11.06 6.45
N GLN A 81 3.66 -12.22 7.02
CA GLN A 81 2.69 -12.32 8.11
C GLN A 81 3.05 -11.43 9.30
N LYS A 82 4.34 -11.19 9.54
CA LYS A 82 4.79 -10.28 10.61
C LYS A 82 4.27 -8.86 10.41
N HIS A 83 4.32 -8.31 9.18
CA HIS A 83 3.81 -6.96 8.89
C HIS A 83 2.31 -6.86 9.19
N ILE A 84 1.53 -7.92 8.87
CA ILE A 84 0.10 -7.99 9.15
C ILE A 84 -0.14 -8.03 10.66
N ASN A 85 0.55 -8.91 11.38
CA ASN A 85 0.43 -9.04 12.84
C ASN A 85 0.77 -7.73 13.56
N ASP A 86 1.78 -7.02 13.06
CA ASP A 86 2.17 -5.72 13.62
C ASP A 86 1.07 -4.67 13.42
N LEU A 87 0.41 -4.62 12.24
CA LEU A 87 -0.75 -3.74 12.03
C LEU A 87 -1.91 -4.10 12.96
N GLU A 88 -2.24 -5.39 13.08
CA GLU A 88 -3.32 -5.87 13.96
C GLU A 88 -3.07 -5.49 15.42
N LEU A 89 -1.84 -5.60 15.90
CA LEU A 89 -1.46 -5.15 17.24
C LEU A 89 -1.70 -3.63 17.44
N TYR A 90 -1.36 -2.81 16.46
CA TYR A 90 -1.63 -1.37 16.52
C TYR A 90 -3.13 -1.04 16.44
N ILE A 91 -3.89 -1.79 15.64
CA ILE A 91 -5.36 -1.66 15.55
C ILE A 91 -5.97 -1.95 16.90
N ASP A 92 -5.64 -3.09 17.52
CA ASP A 92 -6.20 -3.53 18.79
C ASP A 92 -5.84 -2.54 19.91
N GLY A 93 -4.56 -2.14 19.99
CA GLY A 93 -4.10 -1.16 20.97
C GLY A 93 -4.80 0.21 20.84
N THR A 94 -4.98 0.70 19.63
CA THR A 94 -5.66 1.98 19.38
C THR A 94 -7.16 1.87 19.62
N ASN A 95 -7.77 0.77 19.20
CA ASN A 95 -9.21 0.53 19.37
C ASN A 95 -9.61 0.43 20.84
N ALA A 96 -8.73 -0.09 21.69
CA ALA A 96 -8.94 -0.14 23.14
C ALA A 96 -9.01 1.26 23.80
N LEU A 97 -8.54 2.30 23.12
CA LEU A 97 -8.51 3.68 23.63
C LEU A 97 -9.69 4.52 23.14
N ILE A 98 -10.59 3.97 22.33
CA ILE A 98 -11.75 4.67 21.76
C ILE A 98 -13.05 3.97 22.12
N GLU A 99 -14.11 4.76 22.33
CA GLU A 99 -15.43 4.22 22.62
C GLU A 99 -15.98 3.42 21.42
N PRO A 100 -16.68 2.30 21.66
CA PRO A 100 -17.38 1.59 20.60
C PRO A 100 -18.32 2.52 19.81
N THR A 101 -18.44 2.31 18.51
CA THR A 101 -19.41 3.06 17.69
C THR A 101 -20.52 2.12 17.18
N ASN A 102 -21.74 2.62 17.20
CA ASN A 102 -22.92 1.96 16.63
C ASN A 102 -23.47 2.69 15.41
N SER A 103 -22.73 3.66 14.87
CA SER A 103 -23.12 4.45 13.71
C SER A 103 -21.96 4.63 12.74
N PHE A 104 -22.28 5.02 11.50
CA PHE A 104 -21.28 5.46 10.53
C PHE A 104 -20.63 6.76 11.00
N VAL A 105 -19.30 6.85 10.82
CA VAL A 105 -18.51 8.05 11.09
C VAL A 105 -18.30 8.81 9.80
N LEU A 106 -18.61 10.10 9.80
CA LEU A 106 -18.32 10.96 8.64
C LEU A 106 -16.79 11.03 8.42
N PRO A 107 -16.31 10.74 7.21
CA PRO A 107 -14.89 10.76 6.93
C PRO A 107 -14.38 12.19 6.83
N THR A 108 -13.59 12.62 7.79
CA THR A 108 -12.97 13.94 7.83
C THR A 108 -11.46 13.86 8.05
N GLY A 109 -10.72 14.84 7.53
CA GLY A 109 -9.30 14.96 7.73
C GLY A 109 -8.42 14.01 6.88
N PRO A 110 -7.10 14.21 6.98
CA PRO A 110 -6.14 13.52 6.10
C PRO A 110 -6.08 12.01 6.30
N ILE A 111 -6.36 11.50 7.51
CA ILE A 111 -6.32 10.06 7.77
C ILE A 111 -7.45 9.34 7.06
N HIS A 112 -8.68 9.86 7.09
CA HIS A 112 -9.80 9.28 6.34
C HIS A 112 -9.59 9.39 4.83
N ASN A 113 -8.95 10.45 4.35
CA ASN A 113 -8.57 10.56 2.95
C ASN A 113 -7.56 9.47 2.56
N ALA A 114 -6.47 9.32 3.32
CA ALA A 114 -5.48 8.25 3.11
C ALA A 114 -6.13 6.86 3.14
N ARG A 115 -7.06 6.61 4.09
CA ARG A 115 -7.83 5.37 4.15
C ARG A 115 -8.61 5.10 2.85
N ALA A 116 -9.27 6.10 2.30
CA ALA A 116 -10.02 5.94 1.04
C ALA A 116 -9.09 5.60 -0.13
N ILE A 117 -7.91 6.21 -0.18
CA ILE A 117 -6.87 5.95 -1.20
C ILE A 117 -6.31 4.53 -1.03
N VAL A 118 -5.98 4.09 0.20
CA VAL A 118 -5.53 2.71 0.47
C VAL A 118 -6.57 1.69 0.01
N ARG A 119 -7.86 1.93 0.24
CA ARG A 119 -8.94 1.06 -0.24
C ARG A 119 -9.07 1.03 -1.76
N ARG A 120 -8.69 2.11 -2.47
CA ARG A 120 -8.58 2.08 -3.92
C ARG A 120 -7.38 1.23 -4.34
N ALA A 121 -6.20 1.44 -3.74
CA ALA A 121 -5.01 0.64 -4.00
C ALA A 121 -5.27 -0.86 -3.78
N GLU A 122 -5.96 -1.24 -2.71
CA GLU A 122 -6.39 -2.62 -2.46
C GLU A 122 -7.20 -3.19 -3.64
N ARG A 123 -8.18 -2.44 -4.17
CA ARG A 123 -9.00 -2.89 -5.30
C ARG A 123 -8.20 -3.00 -6.59
N ASP A 124 -7.26 -2.08 -6.84
CA ASP A 124 -6.44 -2.08 -8.05
C ASP A 124 -5.45 -3.27 -8.01
N VAL A 125 -4.92 -3.62 -6.84
CA VAL A 125 -4.11 -4.84 -6.64
C VAL A 125 -4.96 -6.09 -6.84
N TRP A 126 -6.21 -6.14 -6.32
CA TRP A 126 -7.15 -7.23 -6.58
C TRP A 126 -7.48 -7.37 -8.07
N TYR A 127 -7.69 -6.25 -8.77
CA TYR A 127 -7.97 -6.27 -10.20
C TYR A 127 -6.80 -6.84 -10.99
N TRP A 128 -5.59 -6.36 -10.74
CA TRP A 128 -4.39 -6.94 -11.35
C TRP A 128 -4.28 -8.44 -11.06
N PHE A 129 -4.37 -8.83 -9.80
CA PHE A 129 -4.28 -10.22 -9.37
C PHE A 129 -5.30 -11.14 -10.07
N ALA A 130 -6.54 -10.67 -10.23
CA ALA A 130 -7.60 -11.43 -10.87
C ALA A 130 -7.46 -11.49 -12.40
N THR A 131 -6.96 -10.43 -13.04
CA THR A 131 -6.80 -10.38 -14.51
C THR A 131 -5.54 -11.09 -14.99
N ASP A 132 -4.54 -11.20 -14.14
CA ASP A 132 -3.25 -11.83 -14.48
C ASP A 132 -3.15 -13.29 -13.98
N ALA A 133 -4.21 -13.81 -13.37
CA ALA A 133 -4.25 -15.18 -12.82
C ALA A 133 -3.99 -16.27 -13.87
N GLU A 134 -4.30 -16.04 -15.14
CA GLU A 134 -4.01 -16.98 -16.23
C GLU A 134 -2.50 -17.01 -16.57
N SER A 135 -1.80 -15.90 -16.47
CA SER A 135 -0.36 -15.81 -16.71
C SER A 135 0.47 -16.32 -15.52
N HIS A 136 -0.10 -16.30 -14.32
CA HIS A 136 0.53 -16.79 -13.08
C HIS A 136 0.20 -18.25 -12.73
N ALA A 137 -0.38 -19.02 -13.62
CA ALA A 137 -0.79 -20.42 -13.37
C ALA A 137 0.35 -21.34 -12.86
N THR A 138 1.59 -20.88 -12.91
CA THR A 138 2.79 -21.60 -12.45
C THR A 138 3.51 -20.95 -11.27
N GLU A 139 3.09 -19.74 -10.81
CA GLU A 139 3.73 -19.04 -9.70
C GLU A 139 2.97 -19.31 -8.38
N ASP A 140 3.72 -19.37 -7.27
CA ASP A 140 3.12 -19.42 -5.94
C ASP A 140 2.55 -18.04 -5.58
N LEU A 141 1.25 -17.88 -5.79
CA LEU A 141 0.51 -16.64 -5.52
C LEU A 141 0.27 -16.39 -4.03
N SER A 142 0.76 -17.24 -3.14
CA SER A 142 0.56 -17.09 -1.69
C SER A 142 1.15 -15.78 -1.15
N GLU A 143 2.30 -15.35 -1.69
CA GLU A 143 2.95 -14.10 -1.29
C GLU A 143 2.12 -12.86 -1.66
N TYR A 144 1.44 -12.86 -2.82
CA TYR A 144 0.60 -11.74 -3.23
C TYR A 144 -0.69 -11.63 -2.40
N LYS A 145 -1.17 -12.75 -1.84
CA LYS A 145 -2.30 -12.73 -0.91
C LYS A 145 -1.98 -11.95 0.37
N LEU A 146 -0.75 -12.00 0.85
CA LEU A 146 -0.31 -11.23 2.01
C LEU A 146 -0.35 -9.71 1.73
N ILE A 147 -0.05 -9.28 0.51
CA ILE A 147 -0.21 -7.87 0.09
C ILE A 147 -1.65 -7.41 0.24
N LEU A 148 -2.60 -8.21 -0.24
CA LEU A 148 -4.03 -7.89 -0.19
C LEU A 148 -4.54 -7.81 1.26
N VAL A 149 -4.11 -8.77 2.10
CA VAL A 149 -4.44 -8.75 3.54
C VAL A 149 -3.82 -7.52 4.22
N TYR A 150 -2.56 -7.20 3.91
CA TYR A 150 -1.88 -6.03 4.46
C TYR A 150 -2.63 -4.72 4.14
N LEU A 151 -2.98 -4.49 2.87
CA LEU A 151 -3.72 -3.29 2.46
C LEU A 151 -5.10 -3.19 3.13
N ASN A 152 -5.79 -4.32 3.28
CA ASN A 152 -7.05 -4.37 4.02
C ASN A 152 -6.84 -3.96 5.49
N ARG A 153 -5.89 -4.56 6.20
CA ARG A 153 -5.54 -4.20 7.60
C ARG A 153 -5.05 -2.76 7.73
N LEU A 154 -4.29 -2.26 6.77
CA LEU A 154 -3.87 -0.86 6.76
C LEU A 154 -5.09 0.09 6.70
N SER A 155 -6.12 -0.25 5.93
CA SER A 155 -7.35 0.54 5.91
C SER A 155 -8.06 0.56 7.27
N ASP A 156 -8.03 -0.56 8.00
CA ASP A 156 -8.61 -0.66 9.35
C ASP A 156 -7.78 0.13 10.37
N LEU A 157 -6.45 0.07 10.29
CA LEU A 157 -5.56 0.90 11.11
C LEU A 157 -5.88 2.39 10.92
N LEU A 158 -5.97 2.85 9.68
CA LEU A 158 -6.28 4.24 9.38
C LEU A 158 -7.67 4.65 9.89
N PHE A 159 -8.64 3.73 9.89
CA PHE A 159 -9.96 3.99 10.46
C PHE A 159 -9.91 4.20 11.98
N VAL A 160 -9.28 3.31 12.73
CA VAL A 160 -9.21 3.45 14.19
C VAL A 160 -8.38 4.66 14.59
N MET A 161 -7.29 4.94 13.85
CA MET A 161 -6.47 6.14 14.09
C MET A 161 -7.22 7.43 13.78
N ALA A 162 -8.00 7.48 12.70
CA ALA A 162 -8.83 8.65 12.41
C ALA A 162 -9.83 8.92 13.55
N ARG A 163 -10.44 7.88 14.10
CA ARG A 163 -11.35 8.01 15.27
C ARG A 163 -10.62 8.45 16.53
N TYR A 164 -9.42 7.98 16.73
CA TYR A 164 -8.61 8.36 17.89
C TYR A 164 -8.20 9.83 17.88
N TYR A 165 -7.81 10.34 16.70
CA TYR A 165 -7.33 11.72 16.56
C TYR A 165 -8.41 12.77 16.29
N ASN A 166 -9.59 12.37 15.82
CA ASN A 166 -10.72 13.27 15.54
C ASN A 166 -11.71 13.37 16.72
N LYS A 167 -11.25 13.04 17.95
CA LYS A 167 -12.06 13.18 19.16
C LYS A 167 -12.37 14.63 19.48
#